data_d9bb2f1f558208d67da9610bb39ad634
#
_entry.id   d9bb2f1f558208d67da9610bb39ad634
#
_cell.length_a   1.000
_cell.length_b   1.000
_cell.length_c   1.000
_cell.angle_alpha   90.00
_cell.angle_beta   90.00
_cell.angle_gamma   90.00
#
_symmetry.space_group_name_H-M   'P 1'
#
loop_
_entity.id
_entity.type
_entity.pdbx_description
1 polymer ?
#
loop_
_entity_poly.entity_id
_entity_poly.type
_entity_poly.pdbx_seq_one_letter_code
_entity_poly.pdbx_strand_id
1 'polypeptide(L)' 'LNSRDFMVYCFLASKKDKKGKSYWSIRRMAEQCNMSYESVRRAIKSLEDQCLIDVEHCSVNGKKNSNIYTVHRLI' A
#
# COMPACT_ATOMS: atom_id res chain seq x y z
N LEU A 1 -6.77 13.69 3.09
CA LEU A 1 -6.68 12.28 3.51
C LEU A 1 -7.40 12.08 4.83
N ASN A 2 -8.14 11.00 4.97
CA ASN A 2 -8.66 10.62 6.29
C ASN A 2 -7.57 9.89 7.08
N SER A 3 -7.85 9.66 8.37
CA SER A 3 -6.86 9.04 9.26
C SER A 3 -6.41 7.66 8.79
N ARG A 4 -7.35 6.88 8.29
CA ARG A 4 -7.06 5.52 7.81
C ARG A 4 -6.14 5.55 6.61
N ASP A 5 -6.43 6.39 5.63
CA ASP A 5 -5.62 6.50 4.43
C ASP A 5 -4.23 7.02 4.76
N PHE A 6 -4.16 8.00 5.63
CA PHE A 6 -2.88 8.56 6.05
C PHE A 6 -2.02 7.53 6.78
N MET A 7 -2.64 6.71 7.62
CA MET A 7 -1.93 5.66 8.34
C MET A 7 -1.31 4.66 7.36
N VAL A 8 -2.05 4.21 6.36
CA VAL A 8 -1.54 3.29 5.35
C VAL A 8 -0.43 3.96 4.53
N TYR A 9 -0.62 5.20 4.15
CA TYR A 9 0.41 5.95 3.44
C TYR A 9 1.70 6.03 4.24
N CYS A 10 1.62 6.39 5.51
CA CYS A 10 2.79 6.47 6.38
C CYS A 10 3.48 5.12 6.55
N PHE A 11 2.69 4.05 6.66
CA PHE A 11 3.25 2.71 6.76
C PHE A 11 4.07 2.38 5.51
N LEU A 12 3.50 2.59 4.33
CA LEU A 12 4.19 2.33 3.09
C LEU A 12 5.42 3.22 2.93
N ALA A 13 5.31 4.48 3.29
CA ALA A 13 6.42 5.41 3.20
C ALA A 13 7.58 5.00 4.12
N SER A 14 7.26 4.47 5.30
CA SER A 14 8.29 4.03 6.24
C SER A 14 8.96 2.72 5.83
N LYS A 15 8.30 1.93 4.97
CA LYS A 15 8.80 0.64 4.53
C LYS A 15 9.35 0.64 3.11
N LYS A 16 9.35 1.78 2.45
CA LYS A 16 9.86 1.86 1.08
C LYS A 16 11.38 1.69 1.05
N ASP A 17 11.86 1.14 -0.07
CA ASP A 17 13.29 0.99 -0.30
C ASP A 17 13.87 2.29 -0.90
N LYS A 18 15.14 2.23 -1.34
CA LYS A 18 15.82 3.39 -1.93
C LYS A 18 15.14 3.89 -3.19
N LYS A 19 14.39 3.03 -3.87
CA LYS A 19 13.67 3.38 -5.10
C LYS A 19 12.26 3.88 -4.83
N GLY A 20 11.87 3.96 -3.56
CA GLY A 20 10.53 4.39 -3.16
C GLY A 20 9.48 3.29 -3.25
N LYS A 21 9.89 2.05 -3.34
CA LYS A 21 9.00 0.90 -3.51
C LYS A 21 8.85 0.10 -2.24
N SER A 22 7.64 -0.36 -1.99
CA SER A 22 7.32 -1.25 -0.87
C SER A 22 6.68 -2.53 -1.41
N TYR A 23 7.06 -3.66 -0.84
CA TYR A 23 6.61 -4.98 -1.28
C TYR A 23 5.80 -5.63 -0.16
N TRP A 24 4.48 -5.44 -0.19
CA TRP A 24 3.60 -5.92 0.87
C TRP A 24 2.31 -6.48 0.28
N SER A 25 1.77 -7.52 0.93
CA SER A 25 0.41 -7.94 0.64
C SER A 25 -0.55 -7.14 1.51
N ILE A 26 -1.79 -6.99 1.03
CA ILE A 26 -2.82 -6.27 1.79
C ILE A 26 -3.05 -6.94 3.14
N ARG A 27 -3.03 -8.28 3.14
CA ARG A 27 -3.22 -9.06 4.37
C ARG A 27 -2.18 -8.71 5.43
N ARG A 28 -0.92 -8.67 5.03
CA ARG A 28 0.16 -8.35 5.96
C ARG A 28 0.09 -6.91 6.44
N MET A 29 -0.26 -6.00 5.55
CA MET A 29 -0.45 -4.61 5.94
C MET A 29 -1.57 -4.47 6.95
N ALA A 30 -2.68 -5.20 6.75
CA ALA A 30 -3.78 -5.17 7.69
C ALA A 30 -3.35 -5.63 9.07
N GLU A 31 -2.54 -6.68 9.15
CA GLU A 31 -2.00 -7.15 10.41
C GLU A 31 -1.09 -6.11 11.07
N GLN A 32 -0.19 -5.52 10.30
CA GLN A 32 0.77 -4.55 10.82
C GLN A 32 0.12 -3.24 11.24
N CYS A 33 -0.91 -2.82 10.52
CA CYS A 33 -1.63 -1.58 10.81
C CYS A 33 -2.78 -1.79 11.79
N ASN A 34 -3.02 -3.02 12.22
CA ASN A 34 -4.13 -3.37 13.10
C ASN A 34 -5.47 -2.91 12.51
N MET A 35 -5.64 -3.18 11.22
CA MET A 35 -6.83 -2.82 10.46
C MET A 35 -7.40 -4.05 9.78
N SER A 36 -8.67 -3.99 9.38
CA SER A 36 -9.25 -5.07 8.61
C SER A 36 -8.70 -5.06 7.18
N TYR A 37 -8.75 -6.21 6.52
CA TYR A 37 -8.34 -6.35 5.13
C TYR A 37 -9.08 -5.34 4.24
N GLU A 38 -10.39 -5.23 4.43
CA GLU A 38 -11.22 -4.34 3.64
C GLU A 38 -10.85 -2.88 3.85
N SER A 39 -10.54 -2.49 5.08
CA SER A 39 -10.13 -1.12 5.38
C SER A 39 -8.83 -0.75 4.68
N VAL A 40 -7.85 -1.66 4.70
CA VAL A 40 -6.57 -1.42 4.03
C VAL A 40 -6.79 -1.35 2.52
N ARG A 41 -7.59 -2.25 1.96
CA ARG A 41 -7.89 -2.27 0.54
C ARG A 41 -8.51 -0.96 0.07
N ARG A 42 -9.47 -0.44 0.82
CA ARG A 42 -10.11 0.84 0.51
C ARG A 42 -9.15 2.01 0.63
N ALA A 43 -8.29 1.98 1.65
CA ALA A 43 -7.29 3.02 1.82
C ALA A 43 -6.32 3.05 0.65
N ILE A 44 -5.85 1.89 0.23
CA ILE A 44 -4.93 1.79 -0.90
C ILE A 44 -5.57 2.33 -2.18
N LYS A 45 -6.81 1.96 -2.44
CA LYS A 45 -7.51 2.46 -3.62
C LYS A 45 -7.67 3.99 -3.56
N SER A 46 -8.00 4.52 -2.40
CA SER A 46 -8.13 5.96 -2.21
C SER A 46 -6.80 6.68 -2.47
N LEU A 47 -5.70 6.12 -1.95
CA LEU A 47 -4.37 6.71 -2.18
C LEU A 47 -3.98 6.64 -3.66
N GLU A 48 -4.30 5.53 -4.32
CA GLU A 48 -4.04 5.38 -5.75
C GLU A 48 -4.84 6.40 -6.56
N ASP A 49 -6.12 6.57 -6.23
CA ASP A 49 -6.99 7.53 -6.90
C ASP A 49 -6.50 8.96 -6.73
N GLN A 50 -5.83 9.26 -5.63
CA GLN A 50 -5.26 10.58 -5.37
C GLN A 50 -3.85 10.74 -5.91
N CYS A 51 -3.35 9.72 -6.63
CA CYS A 51 -2.00 9.71 -7.22
C CYS A 51 -0.89 9.81 -6.18
N LEU A 52 -1.15 9.36 -4.96
CA LEU A 52 -0.15 9.35 -3.90
C LEU A 52 0.69 8.08 -3.92
N ILE A 53 0.16 7.02 -4.49
CA ILE A 53 0.89 5.76 -4.69
C ILE A 53 0.52 5.16 -6.04
N ASP A 54 1.43 4.35 -6.57
CA ASP A 54 1.15 3.48 -7.72
C ASP A 54 1.14 2.04 -7.21
N VAL A 55 0.22 1.24 -7.72
CA VAL A 55 0.09 -0.15 -7.32
C VAL A 55 0.37 -1.05 -8.52
N GLU A 56 1.33 -1.95 -8.37
CA GLU A 56 1.60 -2.98 -9.35
C GLU A 56 1.23 -4.33 -8.76
N HIS A 57 0.42 -5.08 -9.49
CA HIS A 57 0.02 -6.42 -9.07
C HIS A 57 0.98 -7.43 -9.68
N CYS A 58 1.69 -8.16 -8.83
CA CYS A 58 2.59 -9.20 -9.27
C CYS A 58 1.91 -10.56 -9.12
N SER A 59 1.83 -11.30 -10.22
CA SER A 59 1.40 -12.69 -10.16
C SER A 59 2.41 -13.53 -10.93
N VAL A 60 2.83 -14.62 -10.31
CA VAL A 60 3.75 -15.56 -10.94
C VAL A 60 3.06 -16.94 -10.91
N ASN A 61 2.93 -17.56 -12.07
CA ASN A 61 2.30 -18.87 -12.21
C ASN A 61 0.89 -18.92 -11.63
N GLY A 62 0.13 -17.83 -11.79
CA GLY A 62 -1.25 -17.76 -11.31
C GLY A 62 -1.39 -17.56 -9.82
N LYS A 63 -0.30 -17.46 -9.09
CA LYS A 63 -0.35 -17.19 -7.65
C LYS A 63 -0.17 -15.69 -7.40
N LYS A 64 -0.99 -15.16 -6.49
CA LYS A 64 -0.85 -13.78 -6.07
C LYS A 64 0.35 -13.65 -5.15
N ASN A 65 1.31 -12.84 -5.54
CA ASN A 65 2.41 -12.45 -4.68
C ASN A 65 2.08 -11.10 -4.04
N SER A 66 3.03 -10.58 -3.26
CA SER A 66 2.89 -9.26 -2.67
C SER A 66 2.78 -8.21 -3.77
N ASN A 67 1.91 -7.22 -3.55
CA ASN A 67 1.83 -6.09 -4.46
C ASN A 67 3.05 -5.20 -4.28
N ILE A 68 3.39 -4.47 -5.33
CA ILE A 68 4.45 -3.48 -5.28
C ILE A 68 3.80 -2.10 -5.23
N TYR A 69 4.12 -1.34 -4.20
CA TYR A 69 3.57 0.00 -4.01
C TYR A 69 4.69 1.01 -4.18
N THR A 70 4.53 1.90 -5.16
CA THR A 70 5.46 3.01 -5.35
C THR A 70 4.88 4.23 -4.66
N VAL A 71 5.61 4.74 -3.67
CA VAL A 71 5.12 5.85 -2.85
C VAL A 71 5.62 7.16 -3.42
N HIS A 72 4.69 8.08 -3.67
CA HIS A 72 4.99 9.41 -4.15
C HIS A 72 4.98 10.39 -2.99
N ARG A 73 5.73 11.46 -3.12
CA ARG A 73 5.77 12.51 -2.09
C ARG A 73 4.45 13.28 -2.08
N LEU A 74 4.04 13.72 -0.88
CA LEU A 74 2.83 14.51 -0.71
C LEU A 74 2.96 15.94 -1.27
N ILE A 75 4.16 16.35 -1.57
CA ILE A 75 4.40 17.70 -2.11
C ILE A 75 4.88 17.61 -3.54
#